data_6342c04fffec260702337659da42dc3e
#
_entry.id   6342c04fffec260702337659da42dc3e
#
_cell.length_a   1.000
_cell.length_b   1.000
_cell.length_c   1.000
_cell.angle_alpha   90.00
_cell.angle_beta   90.00
_cell.angle_gamma   90.00
#
_symmetry.space_group_name_H-M   'P 1'
#
loop_
_entity.id
_entity.type
_entity.pdbx_description
1 polymer ?
#
loop_
_entity_poly.entity_id
_entity_poly.type
_entity_poly.pdbx_seq_one_letter_code
_entity_poly.pdbx_strand_id
1 'polypeptide(L)'
;RGLGDVYKRQAVIADNFHGMYLMTEYLYEHGLTKLAFVGSIHFSSSIMDRYCGFSKAVLEHRDVTPAEWILEDRDERGQIEIHLPEQMPEAFVCNCDLTAGLLMLELEKRGISVPEDVSVVGFDNYLYPGFPDLKITSYEINTKAMVKVALEKALKQIRGAASGKNMEIVSGQLVPKESVKL
;
A
#
# COMPACT_ATOMS: atom_id res chain seq x y z
N ARG A 1 10.30 -20.29 4.74
CA ARG A 1 9.37 -21.12 3.97
C ARG A 1 8.52 -20.17 3.15
N GLY A 2 8.69 -20.20 1.83
CA GLY A 2 8.11 -19.21 0.94
C GLY A 2 6.58 -19.23 0.93
N LEU A 3 6.00 -18.09 0.67
CA LEU A 3 4.57 -17.81 0.47
C LEU A 3 3.90 -18.68 -0.62
N GLY A 4 4.65 -19.49 -1.37
CA GLY A 4 4.15 -20.40 -2.39
C GLY A 4 3.16 -21.46 -1.87
N ASP A 5 3.15 -21.76 -0.57
CA ASP A 5 2.18 -22.70 0.03
C ASP A 5 0.84 -22.05 0.40
N VAL A 6 0.77 -20.72 0.50
CA VAL A 6 -0.47 -19.99 0.82
C VAL A 6 -1.47 -20.11 -0.34
N TYR A 7 -1.00 -20.05 -1.57
CA TYR A 7 -1.86 -20.18 -2.76
C TYR A 7 -2.38 -21.59 -3.05
N LYS A 8 -1.83 -22.62 -2.41
CA LYS A 8 -2.33 -24.01 -2.51
C LYS A 8 -3.47 -24.31 -1.55
N ARG A 9 -3.76 -23.39 -0.61
CA ARG A 9 -4.85 -23.50 0.37
C ARG A 9 -5.86 -22.39 0.13
N GLN A 10 -7.00 -22.45 0.81
CA GLN A 10 -7.98 -21.38 0.77
C GLN A 10 -7.38 -20.11 1.40
N ALA A 11 -7.44 -19.02 0.66
CA ALA A 11 -6.99 -17.71 1.12
C ALA A 11 -8.08 -16.67 0.91
N VAL A 12 -8.13 -15.70 1.82
CA VAL A 12 -8.88 -14.45 1.66
C VAL A 12 -7.86 -13.34 1.75
N ILE A 13 -7.74 -12.55 0.70
CA ILE A 13 -6.74 -11.48 0.61
C ILE A 13 -7.41 -10.15 0.31
N ALA A 14 -6.77 -9.05 0.72
CA ALA A 14 -7.14 -7.72 0.27
C ALA A 14 -6.79 -7.53 -1.20
N ASP A 15 -7.52 -6.67 -1.89
CA ASP A 15 -7.22 -6.28 -3.26
C ASP A 15 -6.03 -5.31 -3.31
N ASN A 16 -4.83 -5.88 -3.12
CA ASN A 16 -3.58 -5.12 -3.03
C ASN A 16 -3.24 -4.43 -4.36
N PHE A 17 -3.40 -5.16 -5.47
CA PHE A 17 -3.05 -4.67 -6.80
C PHE A 17 -3.95 -3.51 -7.22
N HIS A 18 -5.27 -3.74 -7.24
CA HIS A 18 -6.21 -2.73 -7.71
C HIS A 18 -6.31 -1.56 -6.73
N GLY A 19 -6.22 -1.83 -5.42
CA GLY A 19 -6.21 -0.78 -4.41
C GLY A 19 -5.04 0.20 -4.61
N MET A 20 -3.83 -0.31 -4.84
CA MET A 20 -2.68 0.56 -5.09
C MET A 20 -2.73 1.24 -6.48
N TYR A 21 -3.29 0.56 -7.48
CA TYR A 21 -3.59 1.17 -8.77
C TYR A 21 -4.51 2.40 -8.60
N LEU A 22 -5.62 2.27 -7.87
CA LEU A 22 -6.54 3.39 -7.60
C LEU A 22 -5.88 4.53 -6.82
N MET A 23 -5.03 4.21 -5.83
CA MET A 23 -4.29 5.22 -5.08
C MET A 23 -3.33 6.02 -5.98
N THR A 24 -2.70 5.35 -6.94
CA THR A 24 -1.79 5.99 -7.91
C THR A 24 -2.56 6.83 -8.93
N GLU A 25 -3.67 6.30 -9.46
CA GLU A 25 -4.59 7.06 -10.33
C GLU A 25 -5.11 8.34 -9.64
N TYR A 26 -5.47 8.25 -8.37
CA TYR A 26 -5.89 9.40 -7.57
C TYR A 26 -4.84 10.52 -7.57
N LEU A 27 -3.56 10.20 -7.49
CA LEU A 27 -2.49 11.21 -7.58
C LEU A 27 -2.41 11.84 -8.97
N TYR A 28 -2.53 11.05 -10.04
CA TYR A 28 -2.57 11.56 -11.41
C TYR A 28 -3.78 12.47 -11.65
N GLU A 29 -4.95 12.12 -11.12
CA GLU A 29 -6.15 12.97 -11.17
C GLU A 29 -5.95 14.34 -10.52
N HIS A 30 -5.02 14.44 -9.53
CA HIS A 30 -4.63 15.69 -8.89
C HIS A 30 -3.40 16.36 -9.53
N GLY A 31 -2.99 15.90 -10.72
CA GLY A 31 -1.90 16.48 -11.51
C GLY A 31 -0.50 16.15 -11.02
N LEU A 32 -0.36 15.19 -10.10
CA LEU A 32 0.94 14.75 -9.58
C LEU A 32 1.45 13.61 -10.46
N THR A 33 2.61 13.81 -11.11
CA THR A 33 3.16 12.88 -12.11
C THR A 33 4.51 12.29 -11.71
N LYS A 34 5.27 12.98 -10.87
CA LYS A 34 6.57 12.51 -10.38
C LYS A 34 6.38 11.73 -9.09
N LEU A 35 6.15 10.43 -9.24
CA LEU A 35 5.75 9.55 -8.16
C LEU A 35 6.88 8.61 -7.74
N ALA A 36 7.12 8.48 -6.42
CA ALA A 36 8.02 7.49 -5.84
C ALA A 36 7.23 6.39 -5.13
N PHE A 37 7.66 5.15 -5.25
CA PHE A 37 7.13 4.03 -4.48
C PHE A 37 8.01 3.77 -3.25
N VAL A 38 7.39 3.54 -2.09
CA VAL A 38 8.09 3.23 -0.84
C VAL A 38 7.62 1.89 -0.30
N GLY A 39 8.49 0.90 -0.38
CA GLY A 39 8.20 -0.46 0.08
C GLY A 39 9.19 -1.48 -0.43
N SER A 40 9.64 -2.37 0.44
CA SER A 40 10.55 -3.47 0.12
C SER A 40 9.82 -4.54 -0.70
N ILE A 41 9.89 -4.42 -2.02
CA ILE A 41 9.07 -5.16 -3.00
C ILE A 41 9.15 -6.68 -2.79
N HIS A 42 10.32 -7.18 -2.44
CA HIS A 42 10.59 -8.61 -2.26
C HIS A 42 10.25 -9.14 -0.86
N PHE A 43 9.83 -8.28 0.06
CA PHE A 43 9.59 -8.68 1.44
C PHE A 43 8.31 -9.52 1.61
N SER A 44 7.26 -9.20 0.83
CA SER A 44 6.01 -9.97 0.84
C SER A 44 5.28 -9.90 -0.50
N SER A 45 4.41 -10.90 -0.77
CA SER A 45 3.55 -10.89 -1.96
C SER A 45 2.60 -9.69 -1.98
N SER A 46 2.10 -9.25 -0.82
CA SER A 46 1.21 -8.10 -0.73
C SER A 46 1.90 -6.81 -1.17
N ILE A 47 3.17 -6.60 -0.77
CA ILE A 47 3.95 -5.43 -1.21
C ILE A 47 4.24 -5.52 -2.71
N MET A 48 4.59 -6.70 -3.22
CA MET A 48 4.80 -6.93 -4.64
C MET A 48 3.52 -6.62 -5.45
N ASP A 49 2.36 -7.10 -5.01
CA ASP A 49 1.08 -6.82 -5.67
C ASP A 49 0.77 -5.31 -5.69
N ARG A 50 1.03 -4.61 -4.57
CA ARG A 50 0.88 -3.15 -4.47
C ARG A 50 1.82 -2.43 -5.44
N TYR A 51 3.09 -2.82 -5.48
CA TYR A 51 4.05 -2.29 -6.45
C TYR A 51 3.62 -2.53 -7.91
N CYS A 52 3.10 -3.71 -8.23
CA CYS A 52 2.58 -3.99 -9.58
C CYS A 52 1.37 -3.10 -9.91
N GLY A 53 0.50 -2.80 -8.95
CA GLY A 53 -0.61 -1.84 -9.12
C GLY A 53 -0.12 -0.42 -9.40
N PHE A 54 0.83 0.07 -8.61
CA PHE A 54 1.52 1.34 -8.83
C PHE A 54 2.15 1.39 -10.23
N SER A 55 2.97 0.40 -10.57
CA SER A 55 3.68 0.35 -11.85
C SER A 55 2.73 0.32 -13.04
N LYS A 56 1.57 -0.35 -12.92
CA LYS A 56 0.56 -0.38 -13.97
C LYS A 56 0.02 1.03 -14.24
N ALA A 57 -0.36 1.79 -13.21
CA ALA A 57 -0.85 3.15 -13.37
C ALA A 57 0.21 4.05 -14.04
N VAL A 58 1.46 4.02 -13.55
CA VAL A 58 2.57 4.78 -14.15
C VAL A 58 2.74 4.47 -15.64
N LEU A 59 2.71 3.19 -16.03
CA LEU A 59 2.84 2.78 -17.42
C LEU A 59 1.66 3.24 -18.30
N GLU A 60 0.43 3.22 -17.78
CA GLU A 60 -0.75 3.67 -18.52
C GLU A 60 -0.72 5.18 -18.77
N HIS A 61 -0.16 5.96 -17.85
CA HIS A 61 0.11 7.39 -18.04
C HIS A 61 1.36 7.67 -18.87
N ARG A 62 2.06 6.63 -19.37
CA ARG A 62 3.30 6.71 -20.15
C ARG A 62 4.45 7.41 -19.42
N ASP A 63 4.40 7.39 -18.10
CA ASP A 63 5.46 7.88 -17.24
C ASP A 63 6.47 6.78 -16.89
N VAL A 64 7.59 7.19 -16.31
CA VAL A 64 8.64 6.29 -15.83
C VAL A 64 9.05 6.74 -14.43
N THR A 65 8.98 5.83 -13.48
CA THR A 65 9.54 6.06 -12.16
C THR A 65 11.05 5.78 -12.19
N PRO A 66 11.91 6.77 -11.90
CA PRO A 66 13.34 6.54 -11.78
C PRO A 66 13.69 5.48 -10.72
N ALA A 67 14.76 4.73 -10.93
CA ALA A 67 15.14 3.66 -10.01
C ALA A 67 15.39 4.16 -8.58
N GLU A 68 15.94 5.38 -8.42
CA GLU A 68 16.15 6.05 -7.14
C GLU A 68 14.86 6.45 -6.41
N TRP A 69 13.72 6.36 -7.07
CA TRP A 69 12.40 6.59 -6.47
C TRP A 69 11.63 5.29 -6.17
N ILE A 70 12.28 4.15 -6.31
CA ILE A 70 11.81 2.87 -5.78
C ILE A 70 12.57 2.61 -4.48
N LEU A 71 11.99 3.04 -3.37
CA LEU A 71 12.64 3.09 -2.08
C LEU A 71 12.34 1.82 -1.28
N GLU A 72 13.40 1.18 -0.76
CA GLU A 72 13.25 0.16 0.27
C GLU A 72 12.78 0.81 1.57
N ASP A 73 11.87 0.15 2.29
CA ASP A 73 11.37 0.61 3.60
C ASP A 73 11.88 -0.23 4.76
N ARG A 74 12.80 -1.17 4.50
CA ARG A 74 13.30 -2.12 5.51
C ARG A 74 14.78 -2.36 5.37
N ASP A 75 15.43 -2.52 6.52
CA ASP A 75 16.82 -3.00 6.61
C ASP A 75 16.91 -4.52 6.36
N GLU A 76 18.13 -5.05 6.37
CA GLU A 76 18.43 -6.49 6.20
C GLU A 76 17.77 -7.36 7.30
N ARG A 77 17.42 -6.79 8.44
CA ARG A 77 16.75 -7.45 9.56
C ARG A 77 15.22 -7.38 9.47
N GLY A 78 14.70 -6.68 8.45
CA GLY A 78 13.26 -6.46 8.24
C GLY A 78 12.67 -5.38 9.14
N GLN A 79 13.48 -4.55 9.81
CA GLN A 79 13.02 -3.39 10.55
C GLN A 79 12.80 -2.22 9.60
N ILE A 80 11.74 -1.44 9.83
CA ILE A 80 11.43 -0.30 8.98
C ILE A 80 12.48 0.78 9.18
N GLU A 81 13.12 1.17 8.08
CA GLU A 81 14.12 2.22 7.98
C GLU A 81 13.88 3.03 6.71
N ILE A 82 13.63 4.33 6.83
CA ILE A 82 13.27 5.20 5.70
C ILE A 82 14.46 6.08 5.34
N HIS A 83 14.90 5.96 4.10
CA HIS A 83 15.91 6.83 3.50
C HIS A 83 15.27 7.68 2.40
N LEU A 84 15.22 8.99 2.64
CA LEU A 84 14.68 9.92 1.64
C LEU A 84 15.67 10.13 0.50
N PRO A 85 15.19 10.20 -0.76
CA PRO A 85 16.06 10.44 -1.92
C PRO A 85 16.66 11.87 -1.88
N GLU A 86 17.71 12.10 -2.66
CA GLU A 86 18.30 13.45 -2.79
C GLU A 86 17.35 14.37 -3.55
N GLN A 87 16.75 13.89 -4.63
CA GLN A 87 15.73 14.62 -5.40
C GLN A 87 14.35 14.14 -4.97
N MET A 88 13.54 15.08 -4.47
CA MET A 88 12.17 14.77 -4.02
C MET A 88 11.23 14.57 -5.21
N PRO A 89 10.36 13.56 -5.13
CA PRO A 89 9.23 13.41 -6.03
C PRO A 89 8.14 14.43 -5.68
N GLU A 90 7.08 14.48 -6.48
CA GLU A 90 5.86 15.25 -6.15
C GLU A 90 4.97 14.50 -5.15
N ALA A 91 5.01 13.15 -5.18
CA ALA A 91 4.30 12.34 -4.20
C ALA A 91 5.01 11.00 -3.91
N PHE A 92 4.87 10.55 -2.66
CA PHE A 92 5.26 9.22 -2.21
C PHE A 92 4.06 8.30 -2.11
N VAL A 93 4.14 7.15 -2.75
CA VAL A 93 3.16 6.06 -2.72
C VAL A 93 3.70 4.96 -1.79
N CYS A 94 3.25 4.96 -0.55
CA CYS A 94 3.76 4.06 0.47
C CYS A 94 3.01 2.72 0.47
N ASN A 95 3.74 1.64 0.68
CA ASN A 95 3.14 0.31 0.70
C ASN A 95 2.11 0.12 1.85
N CYS A 96 2.23 0.85 2.96
CA CYS A 96 1.26 0.85 4.05
C CYS A 96 1.31 2.15 4.85
N ASP A 97 0.30 2.37 5.71
CA ASP A 97 0.20 3.59 6.52
C ASP A 97 1.30 3.70 7.58
N LEU A 98 1.86 2.58 8.06
CA LEU A 98 3.00 2.62 8.97
C LEU A 98 4.23 3.22 8.28
N THR A 99 4.53 2.74 7.07
CA THR A 99 5.62 3.28 6.24
C THR A 99 5.37 4.75 5.89
N ALA A 100 4.12 5.10 5.53
CA ALA A 100 3.73 6.48 5.24
C ALA A 100 3.92 7.40 6.46
N GLY A 101 3.50 6.95 7.65
CA GLY A 101 3.66 7.72 8.88
C GLY A 101 5.13 7.96 9.24
N LEU A 102 5.97 6.93 9.14
CA LEU A 102 7.41 7.06 9.38
C LEU A 102 8.09 7.97 8.35
N LEU A 103 7.69 7.86 7.07
CA LEU A 103 8.16 8.74 6.01
C LEU A 103 7.82 10.21 6.33
N MET A 104 6.59 10.49 6.74
CA MET A 104 6.16 11.86 7.09
C MET A 104 6.98 12.43 8.26
N LEU A 105 7.32 11.62 9.26
CA LEU A 105 8.21 12.05 10.35
C LEU A 105 9.63 12.35 9.86
N GLU A 106 10.16 11.60 8.88
CA GLU A 106 11.47 11.88 8.28
C GLU A 106 11.44 13.15 7.40
N LEU A 107 10.34 13.40 6.68
CA LEU A 107 10.11 14.63 5.92
C LEU A 107 10.07 15.86 6.86
N GLU A 108 9.34 15.78 7.95
CA GLU A 108 9.25 16.83 8.97
C GLU A 108 10.62 17.19 9.55
N LYS A 109 11.47 16.19 9.86
CA LYS A 109 12.85 16.43 10.34
C LYS A 109 13.71 17.20 9.33
N ARG A 110 13.42 17.10 8.03
CA ARG A 110 14.07 17.86 6.97
C ARG A 110 13.40 19.21 6.66
N GLY A 111 12.32 19.54 7.37
CA GLY A 111 11.54 20.77 7.15
C GLY A 111 10.69 20.74 5.88
N ILE A 112 10.34 19.53 5.40
CA ILE A 112 9.49 19.32 4.22
C ILE A 112 8.07 19.10 4.70
N SER A 113 7.14 19.92 4.24
CA SER A 113 5.74 19.91 4.65
C SER A 113 4.88 18.99 3.76
N VAL A 114 3.95 18.26 4.37
CA VAL A 114 2.94 17.45 3.70
C VAL A 114 1.56 18.09 4.00
N PRO A 115 0.76 18.42 3.00
CA PRO A 115 0.91 18.14 1.56
C PRO A 115 1.58 19.27 0.74
N GLU A 116 2.03 20.39 1.35
CA GLU A 116 2.43 21.62 0.66
C GLU A 116 3.62 21.41 -0.28
N ASP A 117 4.67 20.75 0.19
CA ASP A 117 5.90 20.50 -0.59
C ASP A 117 5.84 19.15 -1.31
N VAL A 118 5.28 18.13 -0.67
CA VAL A 118 5.18 16.78 -1.20
C VAL A 118 3.92 16.08 -0.68
N SER A 119 3.26 15.32 -1.55
CA SER A 119 2.08 14.52 -1.17
C SER A 119 2.50 13.12 -0.69
N VAL A 120 1.70 12.51 0.19
CA VAL A 120 1.93 11.15 0.69
C VAL A 120 0.63 10.37 0.68
N VAL A 121 0.64 9.16 0.13
CA VAL A 121 -0.48 8.22 0.24
C VAL A 121 -0.01 6.91 0.87
N GLY A 122 -0.93 6.26 1.59
CA GLY A 122 -0.69 5.01 2.28
C GLY A 122 -1.63 3.89 1.83
N PHE A 123 -1.66 2.82 2.61
CA PHE A 123 -2.51 1.65 2.39
C PHE A 123 -2.86 1.05 3.75
N ASP A 124 -4.03 0.48 3.91
CA ASP A 124 -4.67 -0.17 5.04
C ASP A 124 -5.73 0.71 5.73
N ASN A 125 -5.63 2.04 5.71
CA ASN A 125 -6.39 3.01 6.50
C ASN A 125 -6.41 2.67 7.99
N TYR A 126 -5.21 2.37 8.53
CA TYR A 126 -5.04 1.91 9.90
C TYR A 126 -4.21 2.88 10.72
N LEU A 127 -4.77 3.34 11.84
CA LEU A 127 -4.05 4.17 12.81
C LEU A 127 -3.24 3.26 13.75
N TYR A 128 -1.93 3.27 13.58
CA TYR A 128 -1.02 2.48 14.40
C TYR A 128 -0.89 3.05 15.81
N PRO A 129 -0.99 2.20 16.88
CA PRO A 129 -0.82 2.64 18.25
C PRO A 129 0.52 3.35 18.48
N GLY A 130 0.48 4.52 19.11
CA GLY A 130 1.67 5.34 19.39
C GLY A 130 2.08 6.28 18.27
N PHE A 131 1.40 6.24 17.11
CA PHE A 131 1.57 7.23 16.07
C PHE A 131 0.52 8.34 16.17
N PRO A 132 0.89 9.60 15.84
CA PRO A 132 -0.09 10.67 15.69
C PRO A 132 -1.03 10.37 14.51
N ASP A 133 -2.23 10.95 14.55
CA ASP A 133 -3.16 10.90 13.41
C ASP A 133 -2.71 11.90 12.33
N LEU A 134 -1.88 11.42 11.42
CA LEU A 134 -1.28 12.22 10.33
C LEU A 134 -2.23 12.46 9.16
N LYS A 135 -3.48 12.07 9.26
CA LYS A 135 -4.51 12.30 8.21
C LYS A 135 -4.06 11.81 6.82
N ILE A 136 -3.43 10.65 6.78
CA ILE A 136 -2.90 10.07 5.54
C ILE A 136 -4.04 9.60 4.64
N THR A 137 -4.12 10.11 3.40
CA THR A 137 -4.96 9.56 2.33
C THR A 137 -4.56 8.12 2.08
N SER A 138 -5.49 7.18 2.18
CA SER A 138 -5.18 5.76 2.24
C SER A 138 -6.24 4.89 1.56
N TYR A 139 -5.86 3.68 1.18
CA TYR A 139 -6.80 2.65 0.74
C TYR A 139 -7.26 1.82 1.93
N GLU A 140 -8.53 1.92 2.30
CA GLU A 140 -9.12 1.19 3.41
C GLU A 140 -9.38 -0.27 3.04
N ILE A 141 -8.78 -1.20 3.78
CA ILE A 141 -9.05 -2.64 3.66
C ILE A 141 -10.36 -2.96 4.35
N ASN A 142 -11.27 -3.65 3.65
CA ASN A 142 -12.53 -4.11 4.24
C ASN A 142 -12.32 -5.36 5.10
N THR A 143 -11.71 -5.19 6.27
CA THR A 143 -11.40 -6.28 7.22
C THR A 143 -12.65 -7.02 7.68
N LYS A 144 -13.80 -6.33 7.83
CA LYS A 144 -15.07 -6.95 8.21
C LYS A 144 -15.54 -7.96 7.16
N ALA A 145 -15.51 -7.56 5.88
CA ALA A 145 -15.86 -8.47 4.78
C ALA A 145 -14.86 -9.63 4.68
N MET A 146 -13.56 -9.38 4.85
CA MET A 146 -12.54 -10.44 4.85
C MET A 146 -12.79 -11.47 5.95
N VAL A 147 -13.06 -11.03 7.19
CA VAL A 147 -13.37 -11.92 8.31
C VAL A 147 -14.62 -12.76 8.03
N LYS A 148 -15.70 -12.13 7.50
CA LYS A 148 -16.93 -12.83 7.15
C LYS A 148 -16.66 -13.93 6.13
N VAL A 149 -15.97 -13.61 5.03
CA VAL A 149 -15.64 -14.58 3.97
C VAL A 149 -14.74 -15.70 4.51
N ALA A 150 -13.73 -15.37 5.32
CA ALA A 150 -12.83 -16.35 5.92
C ALA A 150 -13.58 -17.32 6.84
N LEU A 151 -14.50 -16.81 7.67
CA LEU A 151 -15.32 -17.63 8.56
C LEU A 151 -16.27 -18.55 7.78
N GLU A 152 -16.94 -18.05 6.75
CA GLU A 152 -17.82 -18.84 5.89
C GLU A 152 -17.06 -20.00 5.21
N LYS A 153 -15.84 -19.73 4.72
CA LYS A 153 -14.97 -20.77 4.14
C LYS A 153 -14.56 -21.81 5.17
N ALA A 154 -14.13 -21.39 6.36
CA ALA A 154 -13.75 -22.29 7.43
C ALA A 154 -14.92 -23.20 7.87
N LEU A 155 -16.12 -22.65 8.03
CA LEU A 155 -17.32 -23.42 8.38
C LEU A 155 -17.72 -24.43 7.28
N LYS A 156 -17.62 -24.05 6.01
CA LYS A 156 -17.86 -24.99 4.89
C LYS A 156 -16.86 -26.15 4.92
N GLN A 157 -15.59 -25.87 5.17
CA GLN A 157 -14.54 -26.90 5.26
C GLN A 157 -14.78 -27.86 6.43
N ILE A 158 -15.15 -27.35 7.61
CA ILE A 158 -15.47 -28.17 8.79
C ILE A 158 -16.66 -29.10 8.51
N ARG A 159 -17.64 -28.64 7.75
CA ARG A 159 -18.83 -29.45 7.36
C ARG A 159 -18.58 -30.41 6.22
N GLY A 160 -17.34 -30.54 5.74
CA GLY A 160 -16.98 -31.42 4.63
C GLY A 160 -17.54 -31.00 3.26
N ALA A 161 -18.04 -29.76 3.15
CA ALA A 161 -18.51 -29.21 1.89
C ALA A 161 -17.32 -28.81 1.01
N ALA A 162 -17.40 -29.14 -0.29
CA ALA A 162 -16.38 -28.70 -1.24
C ALA A 162 -16.32 -27.17 -1.27
N SER A 163 -15.14 -26.62 -1.03
CA SER A 163 -14.91 -25.18 -1.14
C SER A 163 -14.60 -24.82 -2.59
N GLY A 164 -15.42 -23.92 -3.17
CA GLY A 164 -15.37 -23.62 -4.60
C GLY A 164 -14.09 -22.92 -5.03
N LYS A 165 -13.76 -21.72 -4.53
CA LYS A 165 -12.58 -20.95 -4.93
C LYS A 165 -11.47 -21.09 -3.89
N ASN A 166 -10.23 -21.35 -4.35
CA ASN A 166 -9.07 -21.44 -3.47
C ASN A 166 -8.67 -20.07 -2.91
N MET A 167 -8.85 -19.00 -3.69
CA MET A 167 -8.52 -17.63 -3.31
C MET A 167 -9.73 -16.71 -3.51
N GLU A 168 -9.96 -15.82 -2.57
CA GLU A 168 -10.97 -14.77 -2.62
C GLU A 168 -10.33 -13.42 -2.36
N ILE A 169 -10.56 -12.48 -3.27
CA ILE A 169 -10.05 -11.11 -3.18
C ILE A 169 -11.21 -10.23 -2.67
N VAL A 170 -10.94 -9.46 -1.63
CA VAL A 170 -11.92 -8.54 -1.05
C VAL A 170 -11.47 -7.11 -1.33
N SER A 171 -12.28 -6.38 -2.10
CA SER A 171 -12.02 -4.98 -2.41
C SER A 171 -12.26 -4.10 -1.20
N GLY A 172 -11.46 -3.04 -1.12
CA GLY A 172 -11.59 -1.94 -0.18
C GLY A 172 -12.09 -0.67 -0.87
N GLN A 173 -11.72 0.47 -0.31
CA GLN A 173 -12.08 1.78 -0.86
C GLN A 173 -10.98 2.81 -0.60
N LEU A 174 -10.85 3.79 -1.50
CA LEU A 174 -10.01 4.96 -1.30
C LEU A 174 -10.66 5.90 -0.28
N VAL A 175 -9.88 6.38 0.68
CA VAL A 175 -10.29 7.32 1.73
C VAL A 175 -9.39 8.56 1.65
N PRO A 176 -9.84 9.62 0.96
CA PRO A 176 -9.10 10.88 0.88
C PRO A 176 -9.03 11.55 2.25
N LYS A 177 -7.87 12.11 2.56
CA LYS A 177 -7.63 12.93 3.75
C LYS A 177 -6.72 14.12 3.38
N GLU A 178 -5.93 14.62 4.33
CA GLU A 178 -5.22 15.89 4.19
C GLU A 178 -3.78 15.76 3.62
N SER A 179 -3.28 14.55 3.35
CA SER A 179 -1.89 14.31 2.93
C SER A 179 -1.62 14.43 1.44
N VAL A 180 -2.61 14.83 0.64
CA VAL A 180 -2.47 15.06 -0.81
C VAL A 180 -2.85 16.49 -1.14
N LYS A 181 -2.01 17.15 -1.91
CA LYS A 181 -2.25 18.50 -2.43
C LYS A 181 -3.39 18.47 -3.46
N LEU A 182 -4.40 19.30 -3.24
CA LEU A 182 -5.57 19.44 -4.10
C LEU A 182 -5.39 20.59 -5.09
#